data_ef93e20ed15109272e60347000c210de
#
_entry.id   ef93e20ed15109272e60347000c210de
#
_cell.length_a   1.000
_cell.length_b   1.000
_cell.length_c   1.000
_cell.angle_alpha   90.00
_cell.angle_beta   90.00
_cell.angle_gamma   90.00
#
_symmetry.space_group_name_H-M   'P 1'
#
loop_
_entity.id
_entity.type
_entity.pdbx_description
1 polymer ?
#
loop_
_entity_poly.entity_id
_entity_poly.type
_entity_poly.pdbx_seq_one_letter_code
_entity_poly.pdbx_strand_id
1 'polypeptide(L)'
;MDEFLRNQIEEMRAKKVALIHDYDKSEAVNSFLVNGDRMWLDKNTRVGLVNSTQVAKAAGAEYIVLWANDKSYNVPCDVMLQMLAVLELYAMECYNVTAEHIAKVNALEDLNRIYNYNYTKGYPKRLMFTL
;
A
#
# COMPACT_ATOMS: atom_id res chain seq x y z
N MET A 1 8.78 -35.81 9.68
CA MET A 1 9.73 -34.68 9.69
C MET A 1 10.28 -34.58 11.11
N ASP A 2 11.59 -34.48 11.26
CA ASP A 2 12.15 -34.33 12.59
C ASP A 2 11.85 -32.93 13.15
N GLU A 3 11.86 -32.85 14.47
CA GLU A 3 11.51 -31.63 15.18
C GLU A 3 12.47 -30.48 14.91
N PHE A 4 13.76 -30.78 14.77
CA PHE A 4 14.79 -29.77 14.48
C PHE A 4 14.53 -29.09 13.12
N LEU A 5 14.27 -29.88 12.10
CA LEU A 5 13.97 -29.37 10.76
C LEU A 5 12.66 -28.56 10.76
N ARG A 6 11.65 -29.05 11.48
CA ARG A 6 10.38 -28.33 11.60
C ARG A 6 10.57 -26.95 12.22
N ASN A 7 11.37 -26.86 13.27
CA ASN A 7 11.67 -25.59 13.94
C ASN A 7 12.43 -24.64 13.01
N GLN A 8 13.36 -25.14 12.20
CA GLN A 8 14.06 -24.33 11.20
C GLN A 8 13.11 -23.78 10.14
N ILE A 9 12.16 -24.58 9.68
CA ILE A 9 11.16 -24.15 8.70
C ILE A 9 10.28 -23.04 9.30
N GLU A 10 9.81 -23.22 10.54
CA GLU A 10 9.00 -22.20 11.23
C GLU A 10 9.76 -20.89 11.41
N GLU A 11 11.02 -20.94 11.81
CA GLU A 11 11.87 -19.76 11.95
C GLU A 11 12.07 -19.05 10.60
N MET A 12 12.33 -19.80 9.54
CA MET A 12 12.53 -19.25 8.21
C MET A 12 11.25 -18.59 7.68
N ARG A 13 10.08 -19.22 7.91
CA ARG A 13 8.78 -18.62 7.58
C ARG A 13 8.60 -17.29 8.29
N ALA A 14 8.84 -17.27 9.61
CA ALA A 14 8.69 -16.06 10.41
C ALA A 14 9.59 -14.92 9.93
N LYS A 15 10.84 -15.23 9.60
CA LYS A 15 11.78 -14.24 9.06
C LYS A 15 11.31 -13.71 7.70
N LYS A 16 10.85 -14.60 6.83
CA LYS A 16 10.37 -14.19 5.50
C LYS A 16 9.11 -13.35 5.61
N VAL A 17 8.17 -13.72 6.47
CA VAL A 17 6.94 -12.94 6.72
C VAL A 17 7.29 -11.53 7.24
N ALA A 18 8.27 -11.43 8.14
CA ALA A 18 8.74 -10.12 8.62
C ALA A 18 9.29 -9.26 7.48
N LEU A 19 10.07 -9.85 6.56
CA LEU A 19 10.57 -9.15 5.37
C LEU A 19 9.44 -8.71 4.44
N ILE A 20 8.41 -9.53 4.28
CA ILE A 20 7.23 -9.19 3.48
C ILE A 20 6.51 -7.99 4.09
N HIS A 21 6.32 -7.97 5.41
CA HIS A 21 5.71 -6.82 6.09
C HIS A 21 6.56 -5.55 5.95
N ASP A 22 7.88 -5.66 6.05
CA ASP A 22 8.77 -4.52 5.86
C ASP A 22 8.68 -3.97 4.43
N TYR A 23 8.61 -4.86 3.44
CA TYR A 23 8.45 -4.46 2.04
C TYR A 23 7.10 -3.77 1.81
N ASP A 24 6.03 -4.30 2.39
CA ASP A 24 4.68 -3.70 2.33
C ASP A 24 4.66 -2.26 2.87
N LYS A 25 5.43 -2.01 3.93
CA LYS A 25 5.53 -0.67 4.54
C LYS A 25 6.52 0.25 3.82
N SER A 26 7.27 -0.28 2.86
CA SER A 26 8.27 0.49 2.14
C SER A 26 7.64 1.36 1.06
N GLU A 27 8.42 2.32 0.58
CA GLU A 27 8.04 3.19 -0.54
C GLU A 27 7.86 2.44 -1.86
N ALA A 28 8.33 1.19 -1.94
CA ALA A 28 8.16 0.37 -3.13
C ALA A 28 6.70 -0.07 -3.33
N VAL A 29 5.92 -0.15 -2.25
CA VAL A 29 4.54 -0.64 -2.28
C VAL A 29 3.56 0.49 -2.03
N ASN A 30 3.59 1.07 -0.84
CA ASN A 30 2.62 2.08 -0.42
C ASN A 30 3.17 3.48 -0.68
N SER A 31 3.08 3.92 -1.92
CA SER A 31 3.45 5.28 -2.32
C SER A 31 2.84 5.62 -3.68
N PHE A 32 2.72 6.92 -3.93
CA PHE A 32 2.33 7.45 -5.24
C PHE A 32 3.05 8.77 -5.47
N LEU A 33 2.99 9.27 -6.69
CA LEU A 33 3.63 10.53 -7.06
C LEU A 33 2.55 11.59 -7.34
N VAL A 34 2.77 12.79 -6.81
CA VAL A 34 2.00 14.00 -7.12
C VAL A 34 2.97 15.01 -7.72
N ASN A 35 2.81 15.33 -8.99
CA ASN A 35 3.71 16.23 -9.73
C ASN A 35 5.19 15.83 -9.55
N GLY A 36 5.47 14.51 -9.51
CA GLY A 36 6.81 13.96 -9.34
C GLY A 36 7.28 13.79 -7.89
N ASP A 37 6.55 14.32 -6.91
CA ASP A 37 6.90 14.19 -5.49
C ASP A 37 6.22 12.96 -4.90
N ARG A 38 7.00 12.16 -4.17
CA ARG A 38 6.50 10.94 -3.54
C ARG A 38 5.75 11.24 -2.25
N MET A 39 4.59 10.61 -2.08
CA MET A 39 3.82 10.69 -0.86
C MET A 39 2.99 9.42 -0.65
N TRP A 40 2.43 9.30 0.53
CA TRP A 40 1.44 8.29 0.86
C TRP A 40 0.40 8.87 1.81
N LEU A 41 -0.83 8.43 1.64
CA LEU A 41 -1.93 8.74 2.55
C LEU A 41 -2.39 7.43 3.17
N ASP A 42 -2.30 7.33 4.50
CA ASP A 42 -2.79 6.15 5.20
C ASP A 42 -4.31 6.02 5.11
N LYS A 43 -4.85 4.89 5.54
CA LYS A 43 -6.28 4.60 5.41
C LYS A 43 -7.14 5.64 6.11
N ASN A 44 -6.77 6.03 7.34
CA ASN A 44 -7.55 7.00 8.11
C ASN A 44 -7.56 8.37 7.42
N THR A 45 -6.43 8.79 6.89
CA THR A 45 -6.31 10.04 6.15
C THR A 45 -7.14 9.99 4.87
N ARG A 46 -7.08 8.87 4.12
CA ARG A 46 -7.89 8.71 2.90
C ARG A 46 -9.38 8.79 3.19
N VAL A 47 -9.84 8.08 4.21
CA VAL A 47 -11.26 8.09 4.63
C VAL A 47 -11.66 9.49 5.07
N GLY A 48 -10.85 10.16 5.86
CA GLY A 48 -11.10 11.52 6.32
C GLY A 48 -11.18 12.52 5.17
N LEU A 49 -10.29 12.40 4.18
CA LEU A 49 -10.30 13.28 3.01
C LEU A 49 -11.52 13.06 2.12
N VAL A 50 -11.98 11.82 1.95
CA VAL A 50 -13.23 11.54 1.23
C VAL A 50 -14.39 12.26 1.91
N ASN A 51 -14.52 12.09 3.22
CA ASN A 51 -15.58 12.74 4.00
C ASN A 51 -15.49 14.27 3.93
N SER A 52 -14.31 14.83 4.17
CA SER A 52 -14.10 16.28 4.15
C SER A 52 -14.38 16.87 2.76
N THR A 53 -13.98 16.16 1.70
CA THR A 53 -14.22 16.62 0.32
C THR A 53 -15.71 16.61 -0.02
N GLN A 54 -16.44 15.58 0.40
CA GLN A 54 -17.88 15.49 0.19
C GLN A 54 -18.62 16.61 0.94
N VAL A 55 -18.23 16.88 2.18
CA VAL A 55 -18.80 17.96 2.99
C VAL A 55 -18.50 19.33 2.36
N ALA A 56 -17.26 19.56 1.94
CA ALA A 56 -16.87 20.81 1.30
C ALA A 56 -17.66 21.04 0.01
N LYS A 57 -17.78 20.00 -0.84
CA LYS A 57 -18.57 20.06 -2.07
C LYS A 57 -20.03 20.38 -1.79
N ALA A 58 -20.64 19.73 -0.79
CA ALA A 58 -22.03 19.97 -0.40
C ALA A 58 -22.23 21.39 0.13
N ALA A 59 -21.20 21.98 0.73
CA ALA A 59 -21.21 23.37 1.20
C ALA A 59 -20.92 24.41 0.09
N GLY A 60 -20.73 23.95 -1.16
CA GLY A 60 -20.52 24.83 -2.32
C GLY A 60 -19.07 25.13 -2.65
N ALA A 61 -18.12 24.47 -1.99
CA ALA A 61 -16.71 24.63 -2.34
C ALA A 61 -16.40 23.97 -3.68
N GLU A 62 -15.62 24.64 -4.53
CA GLU A 62 -15.14 24.09 -5.81
C GLU A 62 -13.87 23.28 -5.63
N TYR A 63 -13.02 23.66 -4.66
CA TYR A 63 -11.69 23.12 -4.44
C TYR A 63 -11.50 22.69 -3.00
N ILE A 64 -10.62 21.73 -2.81
CA ILE A 64 -10.09 21.34 -1.51
C ILE A 64 -8.56 21.36 -1.59
N VAL A 65 -7.90 21.60 -0.46
CA VAL A 65 -6.43 21.66 -0.41
C VAL A 65 -5.89 20.28 -0.09
N LEU A 66 -4.95 19.81 -0.93
CA LEU A 66 -4.15 18.62 -0.66
C LEU A 66 -2.75 19.08 -0.27
N TRP A 67 -2.28 18.61 0.89
CA TRP A 67 -0.90 18.79 1.31
C TRP A 67 -0.07 17.57 0.90
N ALA A 68 0.96 17.82 0.09
CA ALA A 68 1.94 16.83 -0.33
C ALA A 68 3.30 17.28 0.23
N ASN A 69 3.69 16.70 1.37
CA ASN A 69 4.86 17.14 2.13
C ASN A 69 4.71 18.62 2.53
N ASP A 70 5.59 19.49 2.09
CA ASP A 70 5.54 20.93 2.42
C ASP A 70 4.80 21.77 1.38
N LYS A 71 4.22 21.13 0.36
CA LYS A 71 3.52 21.82 -0.73
C LYS A 71 2.02 21.60 -0.62
N SER A 72 1.25 22.61 -1.00
CA SER A 72 -0.19 22.51 -1.07
C SER A 72 -0.67 22.65 -2.51
N TYR A 73 -1.74 21.91 -2.82
CA TYR A 73 -2.38 21.95 -4.13
C TYR A 73 -3.87 22.20 -3.93
N ASN A 74 -4.42 23.15 -4.70
CA ASN A 74 -5.87 23.33 -4.79
C ASN A 74 -6.42 22.33 -5.79
N VAL A 75 -7.18 21.37 -5.32
CA VAL A 75 -7.69 20.28 -6.13
C VAL A 75 -9.20 20.43 -6.26
N PRO A 76 -9.76 20.39 -7.48
CA PRO A 76 -11.21 20.35 -7.64
C PRO A 76 -11.81 19.17 -6.84
N CYS A 77 -12.92 19.39 -6.16
CA CYS A 77 -13.52 18.38 -5.31
C CYS A 77 -13.77 17.05 -6.04
N ASP A 78 -14.26 17.09 -7.28
CA ASP A 78 -14.51 15.88 -8.06
C ASP A 78 -13.21 15.15 -8.42
N VAL A 79 -12.15 15.90 -8.72
CA VAL A 79 -10.83 15.32 -9.00
C VAL A 79 -10.25 14.67 -7.75
N MET A 80 -10.39 15.30 -6.59
CA MET A 80 -9.95 14.72 -5.31
C MET A 80 -10.66 13.41 -5.03
N LEU A 81 -11.99 13.35 -5.21
CA LEU A 81 -12.75 12.13 -4.99
C LEU A 81 -12.34 11.00 -5.94
N GLN A 82 -12.08 11.33 -7.21
CA GLN A 82 -11.58 10.35 -8.18
C GLN A 82 -10.19 9.83 -7.81
N MET A 83 -9.30 10.72 -7.42
CA MET A 83 -7.95 10.36 -6.98
C MET A 83 -7.99 9.44 -5.75
N LEU A 84 -8.81 9.77 -4.77
CA LEU A 84 -8.94 8.97 -3.55
C LEU A 84 -9.56 7.60 -3.84
N ALA A 85 -10.50 7.51 -4.78
CA ALA A 85 -11.08 6.23 -5.22
C ALA A 85 -10.02 5.34 -5.87
N VAL A 86 -9.21 5.88 -6.76
CA VAL A 86 -8.11 5.14 -7.41
C VAL A 86 -7.07 4.70 -6.38
N LEU A 87 -6.73 5.57 -5.43
CA LEU A 87 -5.81 5.22 -4.34
C LEU A 87 -6.34 4.09 -3.48
N GLU A 88 -7.63 4.09 -3.17
CA GLU A 88 -8.24 3.02 -2.37
C GLU A 88 -8.16 1.67 -3.07
N LEU A 89 -8.42 1.63 -4.38
CA LEU A 89 -8.28 0.41 -5.18
C LEU A 89 -6.83 -0.06 -5.22
N TYR A 90 -5.89 0.86 -5.38
CA TYR A 90 -4.45 0.57 -5.34
C TYR A 90 -4.04 -0.03 -3.98
N ALA A 91 -4.45 0.62 -2.90
CA ALA A 91 -4.13 0.16 -1.54
C ALA A 91 -4.71 -1.22 -1.25
N MET A 92 -5.94 -1.49 -1.70
CA MET A 92 -6.59 -2.79 -1.55
C MET A 92 -5.84 -3.88 -2.32
N GLU A 93 -5.41 -3.59 -3.55
CA GLU A 93 -4.63 -4.53 -4.36
C GLU A 93 -3.28 -4.83 -3.70
N CYS A 94 -2.57 -3.81 -3.21
CA CYS A 94 -1.31 -4.00 -2.47
C CYS A 94 -1.52 -4.89 -1.24
N TYR A 95 -2.58 -4.64 -0.48
CA TYR A 95 -2.93 -5.44 0.69
C TYR A 95 -3.14 -6.90 0.32
N ASN A 96 -3.89 -7.16 -0.75
CA ASN A 96 -4.18 -8.51 -1.21
C ASN A 96 -2.93 -9.24 -1.68
N VAL A 97 -2.03 -8.56 -2.40
CA VAL A 97 -0.76 -9.13 -2.87
C VAL A 97 0.12 -9.50 -1.67
N THR A 98 0.24 -8.63 -0.69
CA THR A 98 0.99 -8.91 0.54
C THR A 98 0.42 -10.11 1.28
N ALA A 99 -0.91 -10.16 1.47
CA ALA A 99 -1.58 -11.29 2.13
C ALA A 99 -1.34 -12.61 1.38
N GLU A 100 -1.39 -12.58 0.06
CA GLU A 100 -1.13 -13.74 -0.79
C GLU A 100 0.32 -14.23 -0.63
N HIS A 101 1.30 -13.33 -0.62
CA HIS A 101 2.70 -13.69 -0.38
C HIS A 101 2.89 -14.36 0.97
N ILE A 102 2.29 -13.82 2.01
CA ILE A 102 2.36 -14.39 3.37
C ILE A 102 1.75 -15.80 3.38
N ALA A 103 0.57 -15.96 2.78
CA ALA A 103 -0.09 -17.27 2.71
C ALA A 103 0.77 -18.29 1.95
N LYS A 104 1.38 -17.90 0.84
CA LYS A 104 2.26 -18.78 0.06
C LYS A 104 3.50 -19.19 0.84
N VAL A 105 4.15 -18.26 1.53
CA VAL A 105 5.32 -18.57 2.38
C VAL A 105 4.94 -19.53 3.48
N ASN A 106 3.82 -19.31 4.14
CA ASN A 106 3.37 -20.17 5.23
C ASN A 106 2.95 -21.57 4.75
N ALA A 107 2.69 -21.76 3.47
CA ALA A 107 2.38 -23.05 2.88
C ALA A 107 3.61 -23.82 2.40
N LEU A 108 4.77 -23.18 2.31
CA LEU A 108 6.01 -23.84 1.88
C LEU A 108 6.60 -24.66 3.02
N GLU A 109 7.09 -25.87 2.68
CA GLU A 109 7.69 -26.81 3.62
C GLU A 109 9.15 -27.11 3.34
N ASP A 110 9.76 -26.38 2.40
CA ASP A 110 11.16 -26.54 1.99
C ASP A 110 11.95 -25.27 2.31
N LEU A 111 13.03 -25.41 3.08
CA LEU A 111 13.86 -24.28 3.51
C LEU A 111 14.38 -23.44 2.34
N ASN A 112 14.83 -24.09 1.27
CA ASN A 112 15.37 -23.36 0.12
C ASN A 112 14.28 -22.59 -0.62
N ARG A 113 13.08 -23.15 -0.73
CA ARG A 113 11.96 -22.47 -1.35
C ARG A 113 11.51 -21.27 -0.55
N ILE A 114 11.48 -21.39 0.77
CA ILE A 114 11.15 -20.25 1.66
C ILE A 114 12.23 -19.18 1.52
N TYR A 115 13.50 -19.55 1.62
CA TYR A 115 14.61 -18.62 1.52
C TYR A 115 14.63 -17.86 0.19
N ASN A 116 14.36 -18.56 -0.91
CA ASN A 116 14.41 -18.01 -2.26
C ASN A 116 13.07 -17.39 -2.73
N TYR A 117 12.07 -17.39 -1.88
CA TYR A 117 10.75 -16.85 -2.27
C TYR A 117 10.87 -15.36 -2.58
N ASN A 118 10.41 -14.96 -3.78
CA ASN A 118 10.42 -13.58 -4.21
C ASN A 118 9.08 -12.92 -3.93
N TYR A 119 9.05 -12.07 -2.92
CA TYR A 119 7.86 -11.33 -2.49
C TYR A 119 7.73 -9.94 -3.14
N THR A 120 8.65 -9.57 -4.03
CA THR A 120 8.62 -8.24 -4.67
C THR A 120 7.72 -8.19 -5.89
N LYS A 121 7.18 -9.33 -6.33
CA LYS A 121 6.37 -9.45 -7.54
C LYS A 121 4.87 -9.33 -7.26
N GLY A 122 4.15 -8.91 -8.28
CA GLY A 122 2.69 -8.93 -8.29
C GLY A 122 2.03 -7.64 -7.81
N TYR A 123 2.79 -6.70 -7.29
CA TYR A 123 2.23 -5.42 -6.84
C TYR A 123 1.82 -4.55 -8.02
N PRO A 124 0.76 -3.74 -7.86
CA PRO A 124 0.32 -2.86 -8.94
C PRO A 124 1.36 -1.79 -9.26
N LYS A 125 1.29 -1.29 -10.49
CA LYS A 125 2.16 -0.19 -10.91
C LYS A 125 1.86 1.05 -10.09
N ARG A 126 2.92 1.76 -9.69
CA ARG A 126 2.80 3.02 -8.92
C ARG A 126 1.93 4.03 -9.67
N LEU A 127 1.01 4.66 -8.94
CA LEU A 127 0.18 5.72 -9.45
C LEU A 127 0.95 7.04 -9.52
N MET A 128 0.63 7.84 -10.53
CA MET A 128 1.17 9.19 -10.72
C MET A 128 0.01 10.14 -11.02
N PHE A 129 -0.06 11.23 -10.26
CA PHE A 129 -1.06 12.27 -10.47
C PHE A 129 -0.41 13.58 -10.85
N THR A 130 -1.03 14.27 -11.79
CA THR A 130 -0.65 15.65 -12.15
C THR A 130 -1.76 16.58 -11.71
N LEU A 131 -1.43 17.48 -10.81
CA LEU A 131 -2.37 18.43 -10.22
C LEU A 131 -2.02 19.87 -10.55
#